data_6175aa0ba2192e1e918f2b4d1cea40dc
#
_entry.id   6175aa0ba2192e1e918f2b4d1cea40dc
#
_cell.length_a   1.000
_cell.length_b   1.000
_cell.length_c   1.000
_cell.angle_alpha   90.00
_cell.angle_beta   90.00
_cell.angle_gamma   90.00
#
_symmetry.space_group_name_H-M   'P 1'
#
loop_
_entity.id
_entity.type
_entity.pdbx_description
1 polymer ?
#
loop_
_entity_poly.entity_id
_entity_poly.type
_entity_poly.pdbx_seq_one_letter_code
_entity_poly.pdbx_strand_id
1 'polypeptide(L)'
;DDEYHLENARAIGISECSLLSNMGKESIGREYIANSHWRIVENIDVVCIVSANSYKNVNNNKLLENIKNDFLNCFSENEEALFVSDYVEREFSKQVTKGHSYEYKVSAMLADLLLNTYKFEAVAYPSVKLGGQAGLNLAIRPDIADSKLKLINIADQCYYKNSENGIVEIESIYDVVNDKV
;
A
#
# COMPACT_ATOMS: atom_id res chain seq x y z
N ASP A 1 -13.05 -14.06 3.47
CA ASP A 1 -12.50 -14.74 2.31
C ASP A 1 -11.08 -14.30 2.04
N ASP A 2 -10.10 -15.05 2.59
CA ASP A 2 -8.66 -14.72 2.54
C ASP A 2 -8.13 -14.60 1.10
N GLU A 3 -8.69 -15.38 0.16
CA GLU A 3 -8.30 -15.37 -1.26
C GLU A 3 -8.64 -14.04 -1.94
N TYR A 4 -9.82 -13.49 -1.68
CA TYR A 4 -10.23 -12.18 -2.22
C TYR A 4 -9.32 -11.03 -1.75
N HIS A 5 -8.92 -11.06 -0.50
CA HIS A 5 -8.01 -10.05 0.05
C HIS A 5 -6.61 -10.19 -0.54
N LEU A 6 -6.16 -11.41 -0.80
CA LEU A 6 -4.86 -11.68 -1.40
C LEU A 6 -4.80 -11.23 -2.87
N GLU A 7 -5.86 -11.46 -3.65
CA GLU A 7 -5.94 -10.99 -5.03
C GLU A 7 -5.91 -9.46 -5.12
N ASN A 8 -6.64 -8.78 -4.24
CA ASN A 8 -6.61 -7.32 -4.17
C ASN A 8 -5.21 -6.80 -3.78
N ALA A 9 -4.53 -7.42 -2.83
CA ALA A 9 -3.18 -7.03 -2.44
C ALA A 9 -2.17 -7.21 -3.59
N ARG A 10 -2.30 -8.29 -4.37
CA ARG A 10 -1.49 -8.51 -5.59
C ARG A 10 -1.75 -7.44 -6.64
N ALA A 11 -3.01 -7.11 -6.90
CA ALA A 11 -3.38 -6.07 -7.85
C ALA A 11 -2.81 -4.70 -7.45
N ILE A 12 -2.84 -4.36 -6.15
CA ILE A 12 -2.22 -3.16 -5.61
C ILE A 12 -0.71 -3.20 -5.86
N GLY A 13 -0.02 -4.28 -5.47
CA GLY A 13 1.41 -4.44 -5.66
C GLY A 13 1.83 -4.28 -7.12
N ILE A 14 1.11 -4.89 -8.05
CA ILE A 14 1.35 -4.74 -9.48
C ILE A 14 1.14 -3.29 -9.92
N SER A 15 0.07 -2.65 -9.51
CA SER A 15 -0.23 -1.27 -9.90
C SER A 15 0.83 -0.28 -9.41
N GLU A 16 1.42 -0.52 -8.24
CA GLU A 16 2.45 0.34 -7.66
C GLU A 16 3.83 0.10 -8.29
N CYS A 17 4.20 -1.16 -8.58
CA CYS A 17 5.53 -1.55 -9.01
C CYS A 17 5.70 -1.68 -10.52
N SER A 18 4.64 -2.00 -11.27
CA SER A 18 4.71 -2.25 -12.71
C SER A 18 5.09 -1.01 -13.50
N LEU A 19 6.12 -1.13 -14.31
CA LEU A 19 6.50 -0.07 -15.25
C LEU A 19 5.45 0.09 -16.34
N LEU A 20 4.89 -1.01 -16.87
CA LEU A 20 3.84 -0.98 -17.90
C LEU A 20 2.55 -0.36 -17.38
N SER A 21 2.16 -0.62 -16.14
CA SER A 21 1.01 0.02 -15.51
C SER A 21 1.18 1.53 -15.41
N ASN A 22 2.43 1.97 -15.19
CA ASN A 22 2.80 3.38 -15.02
C ASN A 22 3.10 4.14 -16.32
N MET A 23 3.24 3.43 -17.45
CA MET A 23 3.49 4.01 -18.76
C MET A 23 2.17 4.24 -19.50
N GLY A 24 1.44 5.31 -19.30
CA GLY A 24 0.24 5.73 -20.03
C GLY A 24 -0.64 4.66 -20.72
N LYS A 25 -1.80 5.01 -21.17
CA LYS A 25 -2.76 4.05 -21.77
C LYS A 25 -2.26 3.38 -23.06
N GLU A 26 -1.34 4.01 -23.77
CA GLU A 26 -0.83 3.52 -25.06
C GLU A 26 0.32 2.50 -24.95
N SER A 27 0.84 2.26 -23.76
CA SER A 27 1.88 1.26 -23.56
C SER A 27 1.31 -0.16 -23.70
N ILE A 28 1.86 -0.93 -24.61
CA ILE A 28 1.51 -2.33 -24.84
C ILE A 28 2.74 -3.16 -24.54
N GLY A 29 2.56 -4.27 -23.84
CA GLY A 29 3.70 -5.14 -23.56
C GLY A 29 3.40 -6.23 -22.54
N ARG A 30 4.51 -6.86 -22.13
CA ARG A 30 4.53 -7.93 -21.14
C ARG A 30 5.62 -7.61 -20.12
N GLU A 31 5.31 -7.79 -18.86
CA GLU A 31 6.23 -7.59 -17.74
C GLU A 31 6.13 -8.77 -16.78
N TYR A 32 7.28 -9.27 -16.32
CA TYR A 32 7.34 -10.32 -15.31
C TYR A 32 7.55 -9.70 -13.94
N ILE A 33 6.72 -10.10 -12.99
CA ILE A 33 6.68 -9.55 -11.63
C ILE A 33 6.67 -10.71 -10.64
N ALA A 34 7.62 -10.71 -9.71
CA ALA A 34 7.60 -11.61 -8.57
C ALA A 34 6.89 -10.92 -7.39
N ASN A 35 5.79 -11.50 -6.93
CA ASN A 35 5.07 -11.05 -5.74
C ASN A 35 5.31 -12.01 -4.58
N SER A 36 5.76 -11.49 -3.45
CA SER A 36 5.92 -12.26 -2.22
C SER A 36 4.75 -12.04 -1.27
N HIS A 37 4.26 -13.14 -0.70
CA HIS A 37 3.22 -13.13 0.32
C HIS A 37 3.86 -13.32 1.70
N TRP A 38 3.63 -12.37 2.57
CA TRP A 38 4.16 -12.35 3.93
C TRP A 38 3.03 -12.41 4.94
N ARG A 39 3.29 -13.07 6.06
CA ARG A 39 2.40 -13.12 7.21
C ARG A 39 3.01 -12.35 8.37
N ILE A 40 2.20 -11.51 9.00
CA ILE A 40 2.54 -10.89 10.27
C ILE A 40 2.39 -11.97 11.36
N VAL A 41 3.46 -12.25 12.10
CA VAL A 41 3.50 -13.28 13.13
C VAL A 41 3.44 -12.71 14.55
N GLU A 42 3.66 -11.40 14.70
CA GLU A 42 3.53 -10.66 15.94
C GLU A 42 2.86 -9.31 15.66
N ASN A 43 2.21 -8.72 16.67
CA ASN A 43 1.58 -7.41 16.51
C ASN A 43 2.58 -6.33 16.08
N ILE A 44 2.16 -5.46 15.18
CA ILE A 44 2.93 -4.32 14.68
C ILE A 44 2.19 -3.03 15.05
N ASP A 45 2.89 -2.07 15.64
CA ASP A 45 2.37 -0.74 15.92
C ASP A 45 2.36 0.10 14.65
N VAL A 46 1.16 0.38 14.14
CA VAL A 46 0.97 1.06 12.85
C VAL A 46 0.32 2.43 13.07
N VAL A 47 0.96 3.48 12.54
CA VAL A 47 0.30 4.78 12.38
C VAL A 47 -0.41 4.83 11.03
N CYS A 48 -1.70 5.15 11.03
CA CYS A 48 -2.48 5.26 9.81
C CYS A 48 -2.56 6.73 9.35
N ILE A 49 -2.17 6.97 8.10
CA ILE A 49 -2.37 8.26 7.44
C ILE A 49 -3.81 8.30 6.93
N VAL A 50 -4.63 9.10 7.59
CA VAL A 50 -6.08 9.21 7.34
C VAL A 50 -6.53 10.65 7.51
N SER A 51 -7.50 11.09 6.71
CA SER A 51 -8.19 12.38 6.83
C SER A 51 -9.70 12.20 6.77
N ALA A 52 -10.43 13.28 6.99
CA ALA A 52 -11.88 13.30 6.82
C ALA A 52 -12.32 12.93 5.39
N ASN A 53 -11.44 13.18 4.41
CA ASN A 53 -11.67 12.91 3.00
C ASN A 53 -11.19 11.54 2.54
N SER A 54 -10.43 10.81 3.38
CA SER A 54 -9.95 9.47 3.08
C SER A 54 -11.10 8.53 2.73
N TYR A 55 -10.84 7.68 1.76
CA TYR A 55 -11.73 6.55 1.46
C TYR A 55 -13.19 6.95 1.13
N LYS A 56 -13.41 8.10 0.48
CA LYS A 56 -14.77 8.56 0.11
C LYS A 56 -15.58 7.54 -0.70
N ASN A 57 -14.90 6.68 -1.46
CA ASN A 57 -15.51 5.73 -2.38
C ASN A 57 -15.23 4.27 -2.01
N VAL A 58 -14.78 3.99 -0.79
CA VAL A 58 -14.51 2.61 -0.36
C VAL A 58 -15.84 1.94 0.01
N ASN A 59 -16.44 1.28 -0.97
CA ASN A 59 -17.54 0.38 -0.74
C ASN A 59 -16.97 -0.97 -0.27
N ASN A 60 -17.39 -1.42 0.90
CA ASN A 60 -17.15 -2.75 1.46
C ASN A 60 -15.78 -3.04 2.13
N ASN A 61 -14.95 -2.05 2.43
CA ASN A 61 -13.77 -2.31 3.27
C ASN A 61 -14.02 -1.81 4.71
N LYS A 62 -14.53 -2.70 5.55
CA LYS A 62 -14.89 -2.40 6.94
C LYS A 62 -13.71 -1.90 7.79
N LEU A 63 -12.49 -2.36 7.50
CA LEU A 63 -11.29 -1.89 8.21
C LEU A 63 -11.05 -0.40 7.96
N LEU A 64 -11.09 0.01 6.70
CA LEU A 64 -10.87 1.42 6.32
C LEU A 64 -11.99 2.33 6.83
N GLU A 65 -13.23 1.86 6.83
CA GLU A 65 -14.35 2.57 7.42
C GLU A 65 -14.15 2.76 8.94
N ASN A 66 -13.73 1.73 9.66
CA ASN A 66 -13.46 1.83 11.09
C ASN A 66 -12.34 2.82 11.40
N ILE A 67 -11.20 2.74 10.69
CA ILE A 67 -10.07 3.67 10.87
C ILE A 67 -10.53 5.12 10.67
N LYS A 68 -11.31 5.38 9.62
CA LYS A 68 -11.85 6.71 9.35
C LYS A 68 -12.82 7.18 10.44
N ASN A 69 -13.72 6.31 10.88
CA ASN A 69 -14.68 6.65 11.93
C ASN A 69 -13.97 6.94 13.25
N ASP A 70 -12.97 6.16 13.62
CA ASP A 70 -12.16 6.40 14.81
C ASP A 70 -11.43 7.74 14.74
N PHE A 71 -10.85 8.09 13.59
CA PHE A 71 -10.26 9.41 13.37
C PHE A 71 -11.28 10.53 13.55
N LEU A 72 -12.45 10.44 12.90
CA LEU A 72 -13.49 11.46 12.99
C LEU A 72 -14.07 11.58 14.40
N ASN A 73 -14.24 10.48 15.12
CA ASN A 73 -14.69 10.50 16.52
C ASN A 73 -13.72 11.26 17.43
N CYS A 74 -12.40 11.19 17.13
CA CYS A 74 -11.39 11.88 17.92
C CYS A 74 -11.20 13.36 17.53
N PHE A 75 -11.37 13.70 16.24
CA PHE A 75 -10.88 14.97 15.70
C PHE A 75 -11.89 15.79 14.91
N SER A 76 -13.16 15.37 14.79
CA SER A 76 -14.18 16.07 13.97
C SER A 76 -14.39 17.54 14.34
N GLU A 77 -14.18 17.92 15.60
CA GLU A 77 -14.32 19.29 16.07
C GLU A 77 -13.00 20.08 16.11
N ASN A 78 -11.88 19.47 15.70
CA ASN A 78 -10.56 20.09 15.71
C ASN A 78 -10.13 20.48 14.28
N GLU A 79 -10.43 21.70 13.89
CA GLU A 79 -10.12 22.20 12.53
C GLU A 79 -8.62 22.12 12.17
N GLU A 80 -7.74 22.35 13.13
CA GLU A 80 -6.29 22.28 12.91
C GLU A 80 -5.86 20.83 12.63
N ALA A 81 -6.37 19.87 13.42
CA ALA A 81 -6.09 18.45 13.19
C ALA A 81 -6.62 17.97 11.84
N LEU A 82 -7.84 18.39 11.46
CA LEU A 82 -8.42 18.10 10.16
C LEU A 82 -7.58 18.67 9.01
N PHE A 83 -7.12 19.91 9.13
CA PHE A 83 -6.28 20.56 8.12
C PHE A 83 -4.92 19.85 7.97
N VAL A 84 -4.27 19.55 9.09
CA VAL A 84 -2.96 18.86 9.09
C VAL A 84 -3.10 17.45 8.52
N SER A 85 -4.12 16.70 8.91
CA SER A 85 -4.34 15.33 8.39
C SER A 85 -4.62 15.32 6.89
N ASP A 86 -5.39 16.27 6.39
CA ASP A 86 -5.67 16.43 4.95
C ASP A 86 -4.39 16.76 4.16
N TYR A 87 -3.52 17.60 4.71
CA TYR A 87 -2.23 17.92 4.11
C TYR A 87 -1.32 16.68 4.05
N VAL A 88 -1.19 15.97 5.18
CA VAL A 88 -0.34 14.77 5.27
C VAL A 88 -0.84 13.68 4.33
N GLU A 89 -2.13 13.37 4.33
CA GLU A 89 -2.70 12.38 3.41
C GLU A 89 -2.43 12.76 1.95
N ARG A 90 -2.62 14.01 1.58
CA ARG A 90 -2.35 14.49 0.22
C ARG A 90 -0.88 14.29 -0.19
N GLU A 91 0.07 14.51 0.71
CA GLU A 91 1.49 14.27 0.42
C GLU A 91 1.81 12.78 0.26
N PHE A 92 1.16 11.89 1.01
CA PHE A 92 1.30 10.44 0.84
C PHE A 92 0.55 9.89 -0.38
N SER A 93 -0.54 10.57 -0.79
CA SER A 93 -1.38 10.17 -1.93
C SER A 93 -0.97 10.82 -3.25
N LYS A 94 0.14 11.51 -3.30
CA LYS A 94 0.59 12.26 -4.46
C LYS A 94 1.05 11.33 -5.58
N GLN A 95 0.46 11.47 -6.76
CA GLN A 95 1.01 10.81 -7.95
C GLN A 95 2.22 11.58 -8.44
N VAL A 96 3.39 10.97 -8.37
CA VAL A 96 4.64 11.57 -8.83
C VAL A 96 4.99 11.00 -10.20
N THR A 97 5.17 11.89 -11.17
CA THR A 97 5.55 11.52 -12.54
C THR A 97 7.03 11.11 -12.61
N LYS A 98 7.35 10.27 -13.59
CA LYS A 98 8.73 9.81 -13.83
C LYS A 98 9.68 11.00 -13.99
N GLY A 99 10.77 11.01 -13.22
CA GLY A 99 11.76 12.08 -13.21
C GLY A 99 11.52 13.17 -12.15
N HIS A 100 10.41 13.13 -11.42
CA HIS A 100 10.06 14.09 -10.38
C HIS A 100 10.12 13.48 -8.96
N SER A 101 11.02 12.52 -8.73
CA SER A 101 11.18 11.83 -7.43
C SER A 101 11.41 12.76 -6.25
N TYR A 102 11.87 14.00 -6.50
CA TYR A 102 12.02 15.02 -5.46
C TYR A 102 10.70 15.43 -4.81
N GLU A 103 9.58 15.19 -5.46
CA GLU A 103 8.24 15.46 -4.93
C GLU A 103 7.85 14.54 -3.77
N TYR A 104 8.52 13.37 -3.63
CA TYR A 104 8.35 12.49 -2.47
C TYR A 104 9.08 12.95 -1.20
N LYS A 105 9.85 14.04 -1.24
CA LYS A 105 10.66 14.48 -0.09
C LYS A 105 9.83 14.73 1.16
N VAL A 106 8.65 15.30 1.02
CA VAL A 106 7.78 15.61 2.17
C VAL A 106 7.23 14.33 2.79
N SER A 107 6.65 13.44 2.00
CA SER A 107 6.13 12.15 2.51
C SER A 107 7.25 11.27 3.08
N ALA A 108 8.43 11.24 2.44
CA ALA A 108 9.59 10.52 2.96
C ALA A 108 10.08 11.08 4.30
N MET A 109 10.15 12.40 4.44
CA MET A 109 10.54 13.04 5.70
C MET A 109 9.51 12.80 6.80
N LEU A 110 8.22 12.83 6.49
CA LEU A 110 7.16 12.52 7.43
C LEU A 110 7.21 11.04 7.85
N ALA A 111 7.43 10.12 6.91
CA ALA A 111 7.61 8.71 7.22
C ALA A 111 8.84 8.47 8.11
N ASP A 112 9.97 9.12 7.80
CA ASP A 112 11.19 9.06 8.64
C ASP A 112 10.93 9.57 10.07
N LEU A 113 10.22 10.69 10.20
CA LEU A 113 9.84 11.25 11.50
C LEU A 113 8.98 10.24 12.30
N LEU A 114 7.97 9.65 11.68
CA LEU A 114 7.08 8.69 12.32
C LEU A 114 7.81 7.41 12.72
N LEU A 115 8.61 6.85 11.83
CA LEU A 115 9.29 5.57 12.06
C LEU A 115 10.54 5.71 12.96
N ASN A 116 11.35 6.75 12.76
CA ASN A 116 12.64 6.86 13.43
C ASN A 116 12.63 7.77 14.67
N THR A 117 11.78 8.79 14.71
CA THR A 117 11.68 9.69 15.87
C THR A 117 10.58 9.23 16.83
N TYR A 118 9.36 9.03 16.34
CA TYR A 118 8.23 8.57 17.15
C TYR A 118 8.22 7.06 17.39
N LYS A 119 9.11 6.30 16.69
CA LYS A 119 9.32 4.86 16.90
C LYS A 119 8.12 3.97 16.57
N PHE A 120 7.19 4.44 15.74
CA PHE A 120 6.20 3.54 15.15
C PHE A 120 6.90 2.45 14.33
N GLU A 121 6.32 1.28 14.28
CA GLU A 121 6.89 0.13 13.57
C GLU A 121 6.55 0.15 12.08
N ALA A 122 5.40 0.75 11.74
CA ALA A 122 4.97 0.91 10.35
C ALA A 122 4.10 2.16 10.15
N VAL A 123 4.02 2.61 8.89
CA VAL A 123 3.10 3.64 8.42
C VAL A 123 2.18 3.05 7.37
N ALA A 124 0.87 3.12 7.60
CA ALA A 124 -0.15 2.72 6.64
C ALA A 124 -0.74 3.95 5.95
N TYR A 125 -0.86 3.91 4.64
CA TYR A 125 -1.40 5.00 3.83
C TYR A 125 -2.19 4.48 2.62
N PRO A 126 -3.17 5.27 2.08
CA PRO A 126 -3.99 4.84 0.96
C PRO A 126 -3.17 4.55 -0.30
N SER A 127 -3.50 3.46 -1.00
CA SER A 127 -2.96 3.23 -2.34
C SER A 127 -3.55 4.23 -3.33
N VAL A 128 -2.68 4.98 -4.01
CA VAL A 128 -3.07 6.05 -4.94
C VAL A 128 -3.50 5.50 -6.30
N LYS A 129 -2.85 4.42 -6.74
CA LYS A 129 -2.99 3.88 -8.10
C LYS A 129 -4.37 3.30 -8.38
N LEU A 130 -5.02 2.77 -7.36
CA LEU A 130 -6.37 2.24 -7.45
C LEU A 130 -7.43 3.24 -6.96
N GLY A 131 -7.11 4.54 -6.99
CA GLY A 131 -8.03 5.60 -6.64
C GLY A 131 -8.44 5.60 -5.15
N GLY A 132 -7.62 5.07 -4.26
CA GLY A 132 -7.92 4.94 -2.83
C GLY A 132 -9.02 3.93 -2.49
N GLN A 133 -9.52 3.18 -3.49
CA GLN A 133 -10.70 2.33 -3.33
C GLN A 133 -10.39 0.93 -2.77
N ALA A 134 -9.14 0.46 -2.90
CA ALA A 134 -8.91 -0.98 -2.77
C ALA A 134 -7.99 -1.40 -1.63
N GLY A 135 -7.24 -0.50 -0.98
CA GLY A 135 -6.37 -0.95 0.10
C GLY A 135 -5.37 0.07 0.62
N LEU A 136 -4.58 -0.41 1.55
CA LEU A 136 -3.50 0.32 2.21
C LEU A 136 -2.16 -0.16 1.70
N ASN A 137 -1.26 0.79 1.48
CA ASN A 137 0.17 0.52 1.43
C ASN A 137 0.72 0.55 2.85
N LEU A 138 1.69 -0.30 3.14
CA LEU A 138 2.32 -0.39 4.45
C LEU A 138 3.84 -0.25 4.29
N ALA A 139 4.40 0.84 4.82
CA ALA A 139 5.84 1.02 4.94
C ALA A 139 6.27 0.54 6.32
N ILE A 140 7.03 -0.55 6.38
CA ILE A 140 7.47 -1.21 7.62
C ILE A 140 8.96 -0.96 7.80
N ARG A 141 9.39 -0.70 9.02
CA ARG A 141 10.82 -0.62 9.34
C ARG A 141 11.51 -1.96 9.04
N PRO A 142 12.74 -1.95 8.49
CA PRO A 142 13.44 -3.19 8.13
C PRO A 142 13.61 -4.17 9.29
N ASP A 143 14.00 -3.68 10.48
CA ASP A 143 14.19 -4.49 11.68
C ASP A 143 12.87 -5.17 12.15
N ILE A 144 11.74 -4.51 11.94
CA ILE A 144 10.41 -5.05 12.23
C ILE A 144 10.00 -6.08 11.17
N ALA A 145 10.27 -5.80 9.90
CA ALA A 145 10.02 -6.76 8.84
C ALA A 145 10.80 -8.06 9.07
N ASP A 146 12.09 -7.96 9.42
CA ASP A 146 12.95 -9.12 9.70
C ASP A 146 12.50 -9.94 10.92
N SER A 147 11.94 -9.28 11.95
CA SER A 147 11.57 -9.95 13.20
C SER A 147 10.11 -10.41 13.24
N LYS A 148 9.18 -9.67 12.62
CA LYS A 148 7.74 -9.89 12.78
C LYS A 148 7.02 -10.35 11.51
N LEU A 149 7.71 -10.44 10.37
CA LEU A 149 7.15 -10.97 9.13
C LEU A 149 7.75 -12.33 8.79
N LYS A 150 6.90 -13.20 8.26
CA LYS A 150 7.32 -14.49 7.73
C LYS A 150 6.89 -14.62 6.28
N LEU A 151 7.85 -14.91 5.41
CA LEU A 151 7.57 -15.22 4.01
C LEU A 151 6.81 -16.53 3.90
N ILE A 152 5.69 -16.53 3.21
CA ILE A 152 4.82 -17.70 3.02
C ILE A 152 5.04 -18.30 1.64
N ASN A 153 4.90 -17.49 0.59
CA ASN A 153 5.15 -17.92 -0.77
C ASN A 153 5.59 -16.76 -1.66
N ILE A 154 6.08 -17.12 -2.84
CA ILE A 154 6.41 -16.19 -3.90
C ILE A 154 5.64 -16.64 -5.13
N ALA A 155 4.95 -15.72 -5.80
CA ALA A 155 4.26 -15.96 -7.06
C ALA A 155 4.94 -15.21 -8.19
N ASP A 156 5.36 -15.95 -9.23
CA ASP A 156 5.78 -15.37 -10.49
C ASP A 156 4.54 -15.10 -11.33
N GLN A 157 4.43 -13.87 -11.80
CA GLN A 157 3.28 -13.39 -12.54
C GLN A 157 3.73 -12.72 -13.83
N CYS A 158 2.93 -12.89 -14.87
CA CYS A 158 3.08 -12.15 -16.10
C CYS A 158 1.95 -11.13 -16.22
N TYR A 159 2.30 -9.85 -16.25
CA TYR A 159 1.38 -8.76 -16.50
C TYR A 159 1.38 -8.42 -17.98
N TYR A 160 0.24 -8.61 -18.63
CA TYR A 160 0.01 -8.22 -20.01
C TYR A 160 -0.78 -6.92 -20.04
N LYS A 161 -0.33 -5.98 -20.84
CA LYS A 161 -1.10 -4.78 -21.13
C LYS A 161 -1.29 -4.65 -22.63
N ASN A 162 -2.55 -4.57 -23.05
CA ASN A 162 -2.94 -4.15 -24.38
C ASN A 162 -3.49 -2.72 -24.32
N SER A 163 -3.95 -2.17 -25.46
CA SER A 163 -4.46 -0.80 -25.55
C SER A 163 -5.71 -0.53 -24.70
N GLU A 164 -6.37 -1.57 -24.20
CA GLU A 164 -7.67 -1.43 -23.51
C GLU A 164 -7.58 -1.92 -22.07
N ASN A 165 -6.92 -3.04 -21.82
CA ASN A 165 -6.92 -3.74 -20.52
C ASN A 165 -5.55 -4.24 -20.10
N GLY A 166 -5.35 -4.34 -18.78
CA GLY A 166 -4.25 -5.11 -18.18
C GLY A 166 -4.78 -6.45 -17.68
N ILE A 167 -4.09 -7.52 -18.00
CA ILE A 167 -4.38 -8.89 -17.54
C ILE A 167 -3.17 -9.40 -16.78
N VAL A 168 -3.40 -10.04 -15.65
CA VAL A 168 -2.37 -10.70 -14.84
C VAL A 168 -2.58 -12.20 -14.93
N GLU A 169 -1.54 -12.92 -15.32
CA GLU A 169 -1.50 -14.38 -15.27
C GLU A 169 -0.48 -14.82 -14.23
N ILE A 170 -0.88 -15.74 -13.36
CA ILE A 170 0.04 -16.38 -12.41
C ILE A 170 0.69 -17.53 -13.12
N GLU A 171 2.02 -17.48 -13.31
CA GLU A 171 2.78 -18.52 -13.98
C GLU A 171 3.15 -19.66 -13.01
N SER A 172 3.58 -19.29 -11.80
CA SER A 172 3.97 -20.28 -10.77
C SER A 172 3.87 -19.69 -9.37
N ILE A 173 3.64 -20.56 -8.40
CA ILE A 173 3.67 -20.24 -6.97
C ILE A 173 4.68 -21.16 -6.29
N TYR A 174 5.60 -20.59 -5.54
CA TYR A 174 6.62 -21.30 -4.78
C TYR A 174 6.35 -21.12 -3.29
N ASP A 175 5.92 -22.19 -2.64
CA ASP A 175 5.78 -22.19 -1.19
C ASP A 175 7.16 -22.20 -0.52
N VAL A 176 7.33 -21.37 0.48
CA VAL A 176 8.54 -21.41 1.30
C VAL A 176 8.42 -22.59 2.26
N VAL A 177 9.13 -23.66 1.93
CA VAL A 177 9.25 -24.82 2.81
C VAL A 177 10.02 -24.37 4.05
N ASN A 178 9.34 -24.35 5.19
CA ASN A 178 10.04 -24.14 6.45
C ASN A 178 10.79 -25.41 6.79
N ASP A 179 12.05 -25.51 6.43
CA ASP A 179 12.94 -26.43 7.07
C ASP A 179 13.00 -26.04 8.56
N LYS A 180 12.32 -26.83 9.37
CA LYS A 180 12.48 -26.74 10.82
C LYS A 180 13.92 -27.10 11.12
N VAL A 181 14.74 -26.10 11.43
CA VAL A 181 15.99 -26.28 12.13
C VAL A 181 15.69 -26.53 13.60
#